data_97b7d19f451bc649a029b3a9d3b4126e
#
_entry.id   97b7d19f451bc649a029b3a9d3b4126e
#
_cell.length_a   1.000
_cell.length_b   1.000
_cell.length_c   1.000
_cell.angle_alpha   90.00
_cell.angle_beta   90.00
_cell.angle_gamma   90.00
#
_symmetry.space_group_name_H-M   'P 1'
#
loop_
_entity.id
_entity.type
_entity.pdbx_description
1 polymer ?
#
loop_
_entity_poly.entity_id
_entity_poly.type
_entity_poly.pdbx_seq_one_letter_code
_entity_poly.pdbx_strand_id
1 'polypeptide(L)'
;MVEIHDAARAAQIHDRIMEFPDGYNSRVGERGLRLSGGERQRVAIARTILKNPKIIMLDEATSALDTTTERQIQTALNELSRNRTTIVIAHRLSTITSADLILCVQGGEIVEAGTHEELITRAERGEGGVYWAMWQKQIRAEKRQRRKSDSEKDENAVISDEDTDTNTETVATPDGKGTGTPTAPAIGPSTPVVIQ
;
A
#
# COMPACT_ATOMS: atom_id res chain seq x y z
N MET A 1 -23.71 -20.00 -9.07
CA MET A 1 -23.83 -19.34 -7.74
C MET A 1 -22.70 -19.72 -6.81
N VAL A 2 -22.34 -21.00 -6.66
CA VAL A 2 -21.23 -21.43 -5.76
C VAL A 2 -19.92 -20.73 -6.13
N GLU A 3 -19.51 -20.73 -7.39
CA GLU A 3 -18.28 -20.06 -7.85
C GLU A 3 -18.23 -18.56 -7.54
N ILE A 4 -19.38 -17.86 -7.62
CA ILE A 4 -19.46 -16.42 -7.29
C ILE A 4 -19.23 -16.21 -5.80
N HIS A 5 -19.84 -17.04 -4.94
CA HIS A 5 -19.67 -16.95 -3.50
C HIS A 5 -18.23 -17.28 -3.09
N ASP A 6 -17.61 -18.29 -3.71
CA ASP A 6 -16.23 -18.68 -3.42
C ASP A 6 -15.25 -17.58 -3.84
N ALA A 7 -15.44 -16.97 -5.00
CA ALA A 7 -14.65 -15.81 -5.44
C ALA A 7 -14.83 -14.61 -4.49
N ALA A 8 -16.04 -14.36 -4.00
CA ALA A 8 -16.30 -13.28 -3.06
C ALA A 8 -15.69 -13.55 -1.67
N ARG A 9 -15.68 -14.81 -1.19
CA ARG A 9 -14.98 -15.20 0.04
C ARG A 9 -13.48 -15.03 -0.09
N ALA A 10 -12.89 -15.50 -1.19
CA ALA A 10 -11.47 -15.33 -1.49
C ALA A 10 -11.07 -13.85 -1.55
N ALA A 11 -11.95 -12.99 -2.06
CA ALA A 11 -11.75 -11.53 -2.10
C ALA A 11 -12.16 -10.81 -0.80
N GLN A 12 -12.50 -11.51 0.28
CA GLN A 12 -12.86 -10.92 1.58
C GLN A 12 -14.05 -9.93 1.51
N ILE A 13 -15.05 -10.20 0.64
CA ILE A 13 -16.21 -9.31 0.44
C ILE A 13 -17.55 -10.00 0.62
N HIS A 14 -17.56 -11.35 0.78
CA HIS A 14 -18.78 -12.14 0.88
C HIS A 14 -19.69 -11.68 2.02
N ASP A 15 -19.16 -11.58 3.23
CA ASP A 15 -19.93 -11.24 4.43
C ASP A 15 -20.54 -9.86 4.29
N ARG A 16 -19.79 -8.91 3.76
CA ARG A 16 -20.29 -7.56 3.48
C ARG A 16 -21.40 -7.54 2.45
N ILE A 17 -21.33 -8.38 1.40
CA ILE A 17 -22.42 -8.52 0.42
C ILE A 17 -23.68 -9.07 1.08
N MET A 18 -23.56 -10.01 2.01
CA MET A 18 -24.69 -10.59 2.73
C MET A 18 -25.42 -9.61 3.64
N GLU A 19 -24.75 -8.51 4.06
CA GLU A 19 -25.36 -7.42 4.81
C GLU A 19 -26.21 -6.46 3.94
N PHE A 20 -26.09 -6.52 2.62
CA PHE A 20 -26.89 -5.70 1.72
C PHE A 20 -28.35 -6.18 1.69
N PRO A 21 -29.34 -5.27 1.51
CA PRO A 21 -30.78 -5.62 1.55
C PRO A 21 -31.17 -6.80 0.64
N ASP A 22 -30.58 -6.85 -0.58
CA ASP A 22 -30.86 -7.89 -1.57
C ASP A 22 -29.65 -8.83 -1.78
N GLY A 23 -28.68 -8.83 -0.85
CA GLY A 23 -27.46 -9.63 -0.93
C GLY A 23 -26.75 -9.46 -2.28
N TYR A 24 -26.48 -10.56 -2.96
CA TYR A 24 -25.84 -10.57 -4.29
C TYR A 24 -26.70 -9.97 -5.42
N ASN A 25 -27.99 -9.77 -5.21
CA ASN A 25 -28.88 -9.11 -6.17
C ASN A 25 -28.95 -7.59 -5.99
N SER A 26 -28.27 -7.06 -4.97
CA SER A 26 -28.24 -5.62 -4.71
C SER A 26 -27.64 -4.86 -5.88
N ARG A 27 -28.31 -3.81 -6.31
CA ARG A 27 -27.78 -2.89 -7.32
C ARG A 27 -26.76 -1.96 -6.70
N VAL A 28 -25.57 -1.87 -7.32
CA VAL A 28 -24.48 -1.00 -6.89
C VAL A 28 -24.16 0.03 -7.96
N GLY A 29 -23.77 1.25 -7.56
CA GLY A 29 -23.42 2.34 -8.47
C GLY A 29 -24.25 3.61 -8.27
N GLU A 30 -24.34 4.47 -9.28
CA GLU A 30 -24.94 5.81 -9.18
C GLU A 30 -26.43 5.80 -8.74
N ARG A 31 -27.19 4.76 -9.12
CA ARG A 31 -28.61 4.58 -8.76
C ARG A 31 -28.87 3.43 -7.81
N GLY A 32 -27.84 3.00 -7.07
CA GLY A 32 -27.91 1.89 -6.13
C GLY A 32 -27.06 2.15 -4.88
N LEU A 33 -26.68 1.08 -4.19
CA LEU A 33 -25.81 1.14 -3.02
C LEU A 33 -24.44 1.74 -3.40
N ARG A 34 -23.93 2.65 -2.57
CA ARG A 34 -22.58 3.22 -2.72
C ARG A 34 -21.61 2.34 -1.96
N LEU A 35 -20.70 1.71 -2.69
CA LEU A 35 -19.59 0.97 -2.11
C LEU A 35 -18.45 1.94 -1.71
N SER A 36 -17.80 1.68 -0.59
CA SER A 36 -16.54 2.32 -0.23
C SER A 36 -15.43 1.99 -1.24
N GLY A 37 -14.32 2.72 -1.20
CA GLY A 37 -13.17 2.44 -2.06
C GLY A 37 -12.66 1.02 -1.92
N GLY A 38 -12.49 0.54 -0.68
CA GLY A 38 -12.05 -0.82 -0.38
C GLY A 38 -13.05 -1.91 -0.78
N GLU A 39 -14.36 -1.66 -0.62
CA GLU A 39 -15.39 -2.59 -1.09
C GLU A 39 -15.39 -2.71 -2.62
N ARG A 40 -15.29 -1.59 -3.34
CA ARG A 40 -15.18 -1.61 -4.82
C ARG A 40 -13.97 -2.41 -5.28
N GLN A 41 -12.84 -2.24 -4.62
CA GLN A 41 -11.61 -2.92 -4.95
C GLN A 41 -11.74 -4.44 -4.71
N ARG A 42 -12.30 -4.87 -3.58
CA ARG A 42 -12.53 -6.29 -3.28
C ARG A 42 -13.52 -6.93 -4.26
N VAL A 43 -14.56 -6.20 -4.68
CA VAL A 43 -15.46 -6.66 -5.75
C VAL A 43 -14.72 -6.83 -7.09
N ALA A 44 -13.81 -5.91 -7.43
CA ALA A 44 -12.98 -6.03 -8.64
C ALA A 44 -12.04 -7.25 -8.55
N ILE A 45 -11.43 -7.51 -7.38
CA ILE A 45 -10.61 -8.70 -7.13
C ILE A 45 -11.47 -9.97 -7.28
N ALA A 46 -12.67 -10.05 -6.66
CA ALA A 46 -13.58 -11.18 -6.79
C ALA A 46 -13.92 -11.48 -8.27
N ARG A 47 -14.20 -10.45 -9.05
CA ARG A 47 -14.45 -10.58 -10.49
C ARG A 47 -13.25 -11.13 -11.26
N THR A 48 -12.03 -10.72 -10.87
CA THR A 48 -10.80 -11.22 -11.47
C THR A 48 -10.52 -12.67 -11.08
N ILE A 49 -10.76 -13.05 -9.82
CA ILE A 49 -10.67 -14.45 -9.36
C ILE A 49 -11.62 -15.33 -10.16
N LEU A 50 -12.88 -14.92 -10.31
CA LEU A 50 -13.90 -15.65 -11.06
C LEU A 50 -13.52 -15.82 -12.55
N LYS A 51 -12.90 -14.79 -13.15
CA LYS A 51 -12.43 -14.82 -14.54
C LYS A 51 -11.22 -15.73 -14.75
N ASN A 52 -10.47 -16.01 -13.68
CA ASN A 52 -9.32 -16.90 -13.62
C ASN A 52 -8.24 -16.65 -14.71
N PRO A 53 -7.71 -15.43 -14.86
CA PRO A 53 -6.68 -15.13 -15.85
C PRO A 53 -5.34 -15.78 -15.47
N LYS A 54 -4.50 -16.07 -16.47
CA LYS A 54 -3.14 -16.59 -16.27
C LYS A 54 -2.13 -15.50 -15.90
N ILE A 55 -2.37 -14.28 -16.36
CA ILE A 55 -1.51 -13.09 -16.12
C ILE A 55 -2.35 -12.01 -15.47
N ILE A 56 -1.84 -11.40 -14.43
CA ILE A 56 -2.46 -10.32 -13.67
C ILE A 56 -1.54 -9.12 -13.69
N MET A 57 -2.12 -7.93 -13.85
CA MET A 57 -1.41 -6.67 -13.71
C MET A 57 -2.07 -5.85 -12.59
N LEU A 58 -1.27 -5.46 -11.59
CA LEU A 58 -1.71 -4.68 -10.44
C LEU A 58 -0.99 -3.33 -10.48
N ASP A 59 -1.78 -2.26 -10.50
CA ASP A 59 -1.28 -0.90 -10.43
C ASP A 59 -1.81 -0.24 -9.16
N GLU A 60 -0.89 0.16 -8.25
CA GLU A 60 -1.18 0.84 -6.97
C GLU A 60 -2.41 0.31 -6.19
N ALA A 61 -2.55 -1.01 -6.11
CA ALA A 61 -3.76 -1.67 -5.60
C ALA A 61 -4.12 -1.35 -4.12
N THR A 62 -3.36 -0.55 -3.39
CA THR A 62 -3.56 -0.36 -1.93
C THR A 62 -3.33 1.07 -1.41
N SER A 63 -3.36 2.09 -2.26
CA SER A 63 -3.19 3.48 -1.82
C SER A 63 -4.43 4.00 -1.07
N ALA A 64 -4.22 4.64 0.11
CA ALA A 64 -5.21 5.41 0.89
C ALA A 64 -6.38 4.62 1.54
N LEU A 65 -6.12 3.46 2.15
CA LEU A 65 -7.11 2.67 2.88
C LEU A 65 -6.77 2.58 4.38
N ASP A 66 -7.78 2.36 5.21
CA ASP A 66 -7.58 2.03 6.62
C ASP A 66 -6.87 0.68 6.79
N THR A 67 -6.18 0.49 7.91
CA THR A 67 -5.32 -0.69 8.16
C THR A 67 -6.07 -2.02 8.06
N THR A 68 -7.35 -2.07 8.47
CA THR A 68 -8.16 -3.30 8.44
C THR A 68 -8.54 -3.66 7.01
N THR A 69 -9.06 -2.70 6.26
CA THR A 69 -9.41 -2.87 4.84
C THR A 69 -8.19 -3.20 4.01
N GLU A 70 -7.04 -2.59 4.32
CA GLU A 70 -5.77 -2.90 3.68
C GLU A 70 -5.36 -4.37 3.84
N ARG A 71 -5.44 -4.91 5.07
CA ARG A 71 -5.12 -6.33 5.33
C ARG A 71 -6.04 -7.27 4.55
N GLN A 72 -7.33 -6.96 4.48
CA GLN A 72 -8.29 -7.75 3.71
C GLN A 72 -7.97 -7.75 2.21
N ILE A 73 -7.62 -6.59 1.66
CA ILE A 73 -7.23 -6.46 0.25
C ILE A 73 -5.91 -7.20 -0.01
N GLN A 74 -4.91 -7.08 0.87
CA GLN A 74 -3.64 -7.80 0.72
C GLN A 74 -3.85 -9.32 0.74
N THR A 75 -4.70 -9.83 1.62
CA THR A 75 -5.07 -11.25 1.66
C THR A 75 -5.73 -11.67 0.34
N ALA A 76 -6.66 -10.88 -0.18
CA ALA A 76 -7.34 -11.13 -1.44
C ALA A 76 -6.38 -11.09 -2.65
N LEU A 77 -5.41 -10.15 -2.65
CA LEU A 77 -4.39 -10.06 -3.69
C LEU A 77 -3.43 -11.24 -3.66
N ASN A 78 -3.01 -11.69 -2.48
CA ASN A 78 -2.17 -12.87 -2.33
C ASN A 78 -2.88 -14.13 -2.85
N GLU A 79 -4.18 -14.29 -2.56
CA GLU A 79 -4.98 -15.40 -3.08
C GLU A 79 -5.14 -15.30 -4.61
N LEU A 80 -5.38 -14.10 -5.12
CA LEU A 80 -5.47 -13.85 -6.55
C LEU A 80 -4.16 -14.19 -7.28
N SER A 81 -3.00 -13.91 -6.70
CA SER A 81 -1.66 -14.12 -7.31
C SER A 81 -1.22 -15.59 -7.33
N ARG A 82 -1.84 -16.46 -6.53
CA ARG A 82 -1.44 -17.88 -6.44
C ARG A 82 -1.45 -18.59 -7.80
N ASN A 83 -0.33 -19.24 -8.11
CA ASN A 83 -0.15 -20.03 -9.36
C ASN A 83 -0.38 -19.21 -10.64
N ARG A 84 -0.06 -17.91 -10.62
CA ARG A 84 -0.23 -17.01 -11.78
C ARG A 84 0.96 -16.08 -11.90
N THR A 85 1.24 -15.66 -13.12
CA THR A 85 2.21 -14.59 -13.37
C THR A 85 1.57 -13.26 -12.98
N THR A 86 2.14 -12.58 -11.98
CA THR A 86 1.63 -11.30 -11.49
C THR A 86 2.66 -10.21 -11.72
N ILE A 87 2.30 -9.16 -12.43
CA ILE A 87 3.10 -7.97 -12.65
C ILE A 87 2.52 -6.88 -11.76
N VAL A 88 3.35 -6.31 -10.88
CA VAL A 88 2.91 -5.32 -9.89
C VAL A 88 3.72 -4.05 -10.04
N ILE A 89 3.07 -2.91 -10.18
CA ILE A 89 3.68 -1.61 -9.95
C ILE A 89 3.59 -1.37 -8.45
N ALA A 90 4.73 -1.48 -7.75
CA ALA A 90 4.76 -1.60 -6.31
C ALA A 90 5.25 -0.32 -5.64
N HIS A 91 4.49 0.13 -4.65
CA HIS A 91 4.85 1.23 -3.75
C HIS A 91 5.05 0.76 -2.28
N ARG A 92 4.94 -0.55 -2.02
CA ARG A 92 5.06 -1.13 -0.66
C ARG A 92 6.20 -2.13 -0.57
N LEU A 93 6.96 -2.01 0.51
CA LEU A 93 8.12 -2.87 0.79
C LEU A 93 7.76 -4.36 0.84
N SER A 94 6.62 -4.71 1.45
CA SER A 94 6.19 -6.11 1.58
C SER A 94 5.95 -6.80 0.23
N THR A 95 5.46 -6.05 -0.75
CA THR A 95 5.26 -6.57 -2.12
C THR A 95 6.58 -6.74 -2.86
N ILE A 96 7.53 -5.83 -2.63
CA ILE A 96 8.83 -5.82 -3.32
C ILE A 96 9.74 -6.95 -2.81
N THR A 97 9.79 -7.18 -1.50
CA THR A 97 10.70 -8.18 -0.91
C THR A 97 10.38 -9.62 -1.25
N SER A 98 9.12 -9.93 -1.52
CA SER A 98 8.66 -11.28 -1.86
C SER A 98 8.60 -11.58 -3.35
N ALA A 99 9.06 -10.65 -4.18
CA ALA A 99 9.01 -10.79 -5.63
C ALA A 99 10.10 -11.72 -6.17
N ASP A 100 9.73 -12.53 -7.16
CA ASP A 100 10.69 -13.38 -7.88
C ASP A 100 11.64 -12.55 -8.74
N LEU A 101 11.17 -11.43 -9.29
CA LEU A 101 11.97 -10.51 -10.09
C LEU A 101 11.52 -9.08 -9.90
N ILE A 102 12.45 -8.19 -9.62
CA ILE A 102 12.27 -6.75 -9.51
C ILE A 102 12.92 -6.10 -10.72
N LEU A 103 12.19 -5.23 -11.39
CA LEU A 103 12.68 -4.40 -12.50
C LEU A 103 12.62 -2.94 -12.07
N CYS A 104 13.76 -2.26 -12.03
CA CYS A 104 13.80 -0.81 -11.78
C CYS A 104 13.78 -0.09 -13.13
N VAL A 105 12.72 0.70 -13.36
CA VAL A 105 12.53 1.47 -14.57
C VAL A 105 12.86 2.94 -14.30
N GLN A 106 13.73 3.51 -15.11
CA GLN A 106 14.08 4.92 -15.06
C GLN A 106 14.21 5.48 -16.49
N GLY A 107 13.51 6.58 -16.77
CA GLY A 107 13.54 7.18 -18.11
C GLY A 107 12.99 6.29 -19.23
N GLY A 108 12.16 5.29 -18.89
CA GLY A 108 11.62 4.31 -19.85
C GLY A 108 12.51 3.08 -20.10
N GLU A 109 13.65 3.00 -19.43
CA GLU A 109 14.61 1.90 -19.57
C GLU A 109 14.72 1.10 -18.27
N ILE A 110 14.99 -0.20 -18.36
CA ILE A 110 15.26 -1.06 -17.21
C ILE A 110 16.73 -0.85 -16.84
N VAL A 111 16.98 -0.20 -15.70
CA VAL A 111 18.31 0.14 -15.21
C VAL A 111 18.88 -0.92 -14.26
N GLU A 112 18.03 -1.62 -13.54
CA GLU A 112 18.40 -2.72 -12.64
C GLU A 112 17.35 -3.83 -12.71
N ALA A 113 17.78 -5.08 -12.59
CA ALA A 113 16.93 -6.26 -12.53
C ALA A 113 17.53 -7.31 -11.60
N GLY A 114 16.71 -7.97 -10.81
CA GLY A 114 17.11 -9.04 -9.89
C GLY A 114 16.12 -9.24 -8.75
N THR A 115 16.42 -10.16 -7.85
CA THR A 115 15.69 -10.33 -6.60
C THR A 115 16.04 -9.22 -5.60
N HIS A 116 15.25 -9.09 -4.54
CA HIS A 116 15.55 -8.15 -3.46
C HIS A 116 16.98 -8.32 -2.92
N GLU A 117 17.37 -9.55 -2.60
CA GLU A 117 18.69 -9.86 -2.02
C GLU A 117 19.83 -9.54 -2.98
N GLU A 118 19.69 -9.88 -4.26
CA GLU A 118 20.69 -9.58 -5.28
C GLU A 118 20.90 -8.08 -5.45
N LEU A 119 19.82 -7.30 -5.51
CA LEU A 119 19.88 -5.86 -5.70
C LEU A 119 20.49 -5.14 -4.48
N ILE A 120 20.18 -5.61 -3.26
CA ILE A 120 20.80 -5.10 -2.03
C ILE A 120 22.31 -5.41 -2.03
N THR A 121 22.68 -6.67 -2.31
CA THR A 121 24.09 -7.11 -2.32
C THR A 121 24.92 -6.35 -3.37
N ARG A 122 24.37 -6.10 -4.55
CA ARG A 122 25.04 -5.27 -5.57
C ARG A 122 25.27 -3.84 -5.10
N ALA A 123 24.26 -3.24 -4.47
CA ALA A 123 24.38 -1.88 -3.94
C ALA A 123 25.45 -1.77 -2.84
N GLU A 124 25.57 -2.77 -1.96
CA GLU A 124 26.63 -2.84 -0.93
C GLU A 124 28.03 -2.94 -1.52
N ARG A 125 28.16 -3.53 -2.71
CA ARG A 125 29.42 -3.62 -3.47
C ARG A 125 29.72 -2.36 -4.30
N GLY A 126 28.83 -1.37 -4.31
CA GLY A 126 28.94 -0.17 -5.15
C GLY A 126 28.54 -0.36 -6.61
N GLU A 127 27.88 -1.49 -6.93
CA GLU A 127 27.43 -1.85 -8.26
C GLU A 127 25.92 -1.56 -8.41
N GLY A 128 25.54 -0.36 -8.85
CA GLY A 128 24.15 0.06 -8.93
C GLY A 128 23.70 0.86 -7.72
N GLY A 129 22.41 0.93 -7.45
CA GLY A 129 21.90 1.63 -6.27
C GLY A 129 20.59 2.35 -6.47
N VAL A 130 19.96 2.31 -7.64
CA VAL A 130 18.63 2.89 -7.88
C VAL A 130 17.61 2.19 -6.99
N TYR A 131 17.60 0.85 -6.99
CA TYR A 131 16.75 0.06 -6.11
C TYR A 131 17.02 0.38 -4.63
N TRP A 132 18.29 0.38 -4.23
CA TRP A 132 18.69 0.67 -2.85
C TRP A 132 18.24 2.06 -2.38
N ALA A 133 18.41 3.09 -3.23
CA ALA A 133 17.96 4.45 -2.90
C ALA A 133 16.44 4.52 -2.71
N MET A 134 15.67 3.85 -3.57
CA MET A 134 14.22 3.74 -3.46
C MET A 134 13.81 2.99 -2.18
N TRP A 135 14.44 1.85 -1.91
CA TRP A 135 14.23 1.04 -0.73
C TRP A 135 14.47 1.81 0.57
N GLN A 136 15.62 2.50 0.67
CA GLN A 136 15.95 3.36 1.80
C GLN A 136 14.92 4.47 2.04
N LYS A 137 14.43 5.10 0.98
CA LYS A 137 13.41 6.13 1.05
C LYS A 137 12.10 5.57 1.61
N GLN A 138 11.68 4.38 1.18
CA GLN A 138 10.46 3.75 1.68
C GLN A 138 10.57 3.32 3.14
N ILE A 139 11.68 2.70 3.57
CA ILE A 139 11.92 2.36 4.99
C ILE A 139 11.82 3.61 5.88
N ARG A 140 12.43 4.72 5.45
CA ARG A 140 12.37 5.97 6.20
C ARG A 140 10.95 6.53 6.29
N ALA A 141 10.16 6.42 5.22
CA ALA A 141 8.77 6.85 5.19
C ALA A 141 7.90 6.00 6.13
N GLU A 142 8.03 4.66 6.10
CA GLU A 142 7.30 3.76 6.99
C GLU A 142 7.65 3.97 8.47
N LYS A 143 8.94 4.16 8.79
CA LYS A 143 9.38 4.48 10.17
C LYS A 143 8.78 5.80 10.67
N ARG A 144 8.65 6.80 9.79
CA ARG A 144 8.01 8.09 10.15
C ARG A 144 6.51 7.92 10.41
N GLN A 145 5.82 7.13 9.60
CA GLN A 145 4.39 6.87 9.78
C GLN A 145 4.12 6.11 11.08
N ARG A 146 4.91 5.07 11.40
CA ARG A 146 4.78 4.33 12.65
C ARG A 146 4.97 5.23 13.87
N ARG A 147 6.00 6.09 13.88
CA ARG A 147 6.23 7.04 14.98
C ARG A 147 5.08 8.03 15.18
N LYS A 148 4.43 8.49 14.10
CA LYS A 148 3.24 9.36 14.19
C LYS A 148 2.05 8.62 14.79
N SER A 149 1.78 7.40 14.34
CA SER A 149 0.67 6.60 14.87
C SER A 149 0.86 6.21 16.35
N ASP A 150 2.09 6.03 16.79
CA ASP A 150 2.39 5.73 18.19
C ASP A 150 2.23 7.00 19.07
N SER A 151 2.68 8.16 18.59
CA SER A 151 2.49 9.45 19.29
C SER A 151 1.01 9.84 19.43
N GLU A 152 0.19 9.62 18.38
CA GLU A 152 -1.25 9.88 18.42
C GLU A 152 -2.00 8.93 19.36
N LYS A 153 -1.49 7.71 19.59
CA LYS A 153 -2.06 6.78 20.58
C LYS A 153 -1.73 7.20 22.01
N ASP A 154 -0.52 7.67 22.25
CA ASP A 154 -0.08 8.14 23.56
C ASP A 154 -0.82 9.44 23.95
N GLU A 155 -1.04 10.38 23.01
CA GLU A 155 -1.83 11.58 23.26
C GLU A 155 -3.31 11.27 23.56
N ASN A 156 -3.92 10.31 22.88
CA ASN A 156 -5.31 9.89 23.16
C ASN A 156 -5.44 9.09 24.47
N ALA A 157 -4.38 8.44 24.95
CA ALA A 157 -4.39 7.74 26.23
C ALA A 157 -4.31 8.71 27.43
N VAL A 158 -3.69 9.88 27.22
CA VAL A 158 -3.54 10.91 28.30
C VAL A 158 -4.81 11.76 28.48
N ILE A 159 -5.67 11.88 27.46
CA ILE A 159 -6.91 12.69 27.52
C ILE A 159 -8.05 12.01 28.30
N SER A 160 -7.92 10.73 28.67
CA SER A 160 -8.95 9.99 29.38
C SER A 160 -8.93 10.14 30.92
N ASP A 161 -7.93 10.82 31.52
CA ASP A 161 -7.74 10.87 32.98
C ASP A 161 -7.65 12.26 33.60
N GLU A 162 -8.01 13.36 32.91
CA GLU A 162 -8.04 14.69 33.56
C GLU A 162 -9.26 15.52 33.14
N ASP A 163 -10.38 15.35 33.82
CA ASP A 163 -11.30 16.44 34.14
C ASP A 163 -10.88 17.02 35.48
N THR A 164 -10.16 18.15 35.50
CA THR A 164 -10.30 19.26 36.48
C THR A 164 -9.27 20.36 36.23
N ASP A 165 -9.84 21.51 35.90
CA ASP A 165 -9.43 22.89 36.28
C ASP A 165 -8.05 23.50 35.96
N THR A 166 -8.21 24.69 35.42
CA THR A 166 -7.51 25.99 35.54
C THR A 166 -6.55 26.43 34.43
N ASN A 167 -7.08 27.45 33.74
CA ASN A 167 -6.51 28.70 33.20
C ASN A 167 -5.03 29.00 33.48
N THR A 168 -4.21 29.30 32.48
CA THR A 168 -3.41 30.54 32.36
C THR A 168 -2.65 30.62 31.02
N GLU A 169 -2.77 31.78 30.38
CA GLU A 169 -2.01 32.28 29.23
C GLU A 169 -0.48 32.27 29.42
N THR A 170 0.29 32.05 28.38
CA THR A 170 1.32 33.01 27.94
C THR A 170 1.98 32.65 26.59
N VAL A 171 2.11 33.69 25.79
CA VAL A 171 2.76 33.88 24.49
C VAL A 171 4.30 33.71 24.60
N ALA A 172 4.94 33.12 23.58
CA ALA A 172 6.19 33.62 22.97
C ALA A 172 6.68 32.69 21.82
N THR A 173 6.83 33.23 20.62
CA THR A 173 7.78 32.85 19.59
C THR A 173 9.12 33.46 19.90
N PRO A 174 10.30 32.95 19.43
CA PRO A 174 10.83 33.46 18.17
C PRO A 174 11.69 32.52 17.30
N ASP A 175 11.78 32.89 16.04
CA ASP A 175 12.82 32.81 15.03
C ASP A 175 14.13 32.04 15.24
N GLY A 176 14.56 31.32 14.15
CA GLY A 176 15.93 30.83 13.98
C GLY A 176 16.22 30.28 12.58
N LYS A 177 16.78 31.13 11.71
CA LYS A 177 17.42 30.93 10.40
C LYS A 177 18.31 29.68 10.33
N GLY A 178 18.22 28.83 9.27
CA GLY A 178 18.98 28.95 8.03
C GLY A 178 20.25 28.12 8.01
N THR A 179 20.39 27.23 7.05
CA THR A 179 21.63 27.04 6.26
C THR A 179 21.37 25.98 5.17
N GLY A 180 21.80 26.30 3.95
CA GLY A 180 21.60 25.52 2.76
C GLY A 180 22.41 24.23 2.72
N THR A 181 21.84 23.24 2.10
CA THR A 181 22.49 21.98 1.71
C THR A 181 22.56 21.90 0.18
N PRO A 182 23.63 21.32 -0.38
CA PRO A 182 23.85 21.31 -1.82
C PRO A 182 22.83 20.43 -2.55
N THR A 183 22.33 20.97 -3.65
CA THR A 183 21.37 20.32 -4.55
C THR A 183 22.04 19.15 -5.28
N ALA A 184 21.63 17.95 -4.94
CA ALA A 184 21.89 16.77 -5.78
C ALA A 184 21.05 16.87 -7.07
N PRO A 185 21.54 16.33 -8.22
CA PRO A 185 20.79 16.38 -9.46
C PRO A 185 19.45 15.67 -9.31
N ALA A 186 18.39 16.27 -9.84
CA ALA A 186 17.05 15.74 -9.84
C ALA A 186 17.01 14.42 -10.64
N ILE A 187 17.02 13.31 -9.92
CA ILE A 187 16.75 11.99 -10.49
C ILE A 187 15.24 11.97 -10.76
N GLY A 188 14.84 11.79 -12.01
CA GLY A 188 13.44 11.63 -12.39
C GLY A 188 12.77 10.47 -11.62
N PRO A 189 11.44 10.43 -11.54
CA PRO A 189 10.74 9.42 -10.77
C PRO A 189 11.08 8.02 -11.28
N SER A 190 11.68 7.20 -10.42
CA SER A 190 11.96 5.79 -10.66
C SER A 190 10.83 4.98 -10.04
N THR A 191 10.27 4.03 -10.78
CA THR A 191 9.17 3.17 -10.31
C THR A 191 9.61 1.71 -10.37
N PRO A 192 9.54 0.93 -9.28
CA PRO A 192 9.80 -0.50 -9.34
C PRO A 192 8.61 -1.22 -9.97
N VAL A 193 8.89 -2.09 -10.93
CA VAL A 193 7.97 -3.08 -11.46
C VAL A 193 8.40 -4.44 -10.93
N VAL A 194 7.47 -5.16 -10.36
CA VAL A 194 7.70 -6.42 -9.66
C VAL A 194 6.99 -7.54 -10.40
N ILE A 195 7.67 -8.66 -10.59
CA ILE A 195 7.08 -9.87 -11.19
C ILE A 195 7.11 -10.98 -10.13
N GLN A 196 5.97 -11.58 -9.91
CA GLN A 196 5.73 -12.73 -9.02
C GLN A 196 5.12 -13.90 -9.79
#